data_6755d48453e073f671db05b38646c780
#
_entry.id   6755d48453e073f671db05b38646c780
#
_cell.length_a   1.000
_cell.length_b   1.000
_cell.length_c   1.000
_cell.angle_alpha   90.00
_cell.angle_beta   90.00
_cell.angle_gamma   90.00
#
_symmetry.space_group_name_H-M   'P 1'
#
loop_
_entity.id
_entity.type
_entity.pdbx_description
1 polymer ?
#
loop_
_entity_poly.entity_id
_entity_poly.type
_entity_poly.pdbx_seq_one_letter_code
_entity_poly.pdbx_strand_id
1 'polypeptide(L)'
;MTPSVYNLGQVSQAAGRVTVRLAVSNTGTADLVITEMETSCGCTRAALVVDGRSGPWFGMRGHGTWPAGWSARLRPGQQAALLVEYDPNAHGIYRGPIDRAVLIHSNDPRQPHAEVRLTGAQVP
;
A
#
# COMPACT_ATOMS: atom_id res chain seq x y z
N MET A 1 -6.47 12.82 -2.72
CA MET A 1 -6.21 11.38 -2.46
C MET A 1 -7.18 10.89 -1.41
N THR A 2 -7.81 9.77 -1.65
CA THR A 2 -8.85 9.26 -0.77
C THR A 2 -8.32 8.01 -0.06
N PRO A 3 -8.17 8.00 1.27
CA PRO A 3 -7.82 6.80 2.01
C PRO A 3 -8.96 5.80 1.93
N SER A 4 -8.64 4.52 1.97
CA SER A 4 -9.64 3.46 1.86
C SER A 4 -9.31 2.30 2.78
N VAL A 5 -10.35 1.53 3.06
CA VAL A 5 -10.25 0.27 3.79
C VAL A 5 -10.59 -0.85 2.81
N TYR A 6 -9.72 -1.84 2.74
CA TYR A 6 -9.95 -3.01 1.92
C TYR A 6 -10.05 -4.25 2.80
N ASN A 7 -11.14 -4.99 2.65
CA ASN A 7 -11.34 -6.24 3.37
C ASN A 7 -10.84 -7.41 2.53
N LEU A 8 -9.78 -8.06 3.02
CA LEU A 8 -9.20 -9.24 2.37
C LEU A 8 -10.09 -10.48 2.50
N GLY A 9 -11.08 -10.46 3.41
CA GLY A 9 -11.84 -11.64 3.74
C GLY A 9 -10.99 -12.65 4.51
N GLN A 10 -11.18 -13.94 4.21
CA GLN A 10 -10.35 -14.99 4.77
C GLN A 10 -9.11 -15.19 3.92
N VAL A 11 -7.95 -15.15 4.54
CA VAL A 11 -6.65 -15.37 3.90
C VAL A 11 -6.10 -16.70 4.38
N SER A 12 -5.97 -17.67 3.47
CA SER A 12 -5.39 -18.97 3.79
C SER A 12 -3.87 -18.87 3.80
N GLN A 13 -3.28 -19.25 4.92
CA GLN A 13 -1.83 -19.30 5.04
C GLN A 13 -1.22 -20.29 4.04
N ALA A 14 -1.91 -21.38 3.78
CA ALA A 14 -1.45 -22.40 2.82
C ALA A 14 -1.49 -21.90 1.37
N ALA A 15 -2.35 -20.93 1.05
CA ALA A 15 -2.45 -20.39 -0.29
C ALA A 15 -1.31 -19.42 -0.64
N GLY A 16 -0.54 -18.96 0.34
CA GLY A 16 0.60 -18.09 0.12
C GLY A 16 0.23 -16.62 0.00
N ARG A 17 1.09 -15.86 -0.67
CA ARG A 17 0.96 -14.40 -0.77
C ARG A 17 -0.29 -13.96 -1.49
N VAL A 18 -0.85 -12.85 -1.03
CA VAL A 18 -2.01 -12.21 -1.62
C VAL A 18 -1.61 -10.82 -2.10
N THR A 19 -1.95 -10.51 -3.36
CA THR A 19 -1.75 -9.17 -3.92
C THR A 19 -3.10 -8.58 -4.26
N VAL A 20 -3.36 -7.37 -3.76
CA VAL A 20 -4.57 -6.62 -4.08
C VAL A 20 -4.22 -5.35 -4.84
N ARG A 21 -5.15 -4.89 -5.67
CA ARG A 21 -5.00 -3.70 -6.50
C ARG A 21 -6.06 -2.70 -6.10
N LEU A 22 -5.62 -1.54 -5.65
CA LEU A 22 -6.50 -0.46 -5.19
C LEU A 22 -6.31 0.76 -6.07
N ALA A 23 -7.36 1.56 -6.25
CA ALA A 23 -7.26 2.81 -6.99
C ALA A 23 -6.85 3.94 -6.04
N VAL A 24 -5.89 4.75 -6.46
CA VAL A 24 -5.49 5.98 -5.80
C VAL A 24 -5.75 7.11 -6.80
N SER A 25 -6.57 8.09 -6.40
CA SER A 25 -6.99 9.17 -7.29
C SER A 25 -6.54 10.51 -6.75
N ASN A 26 -6.10 11.39 -7.64
CA ASN A 26 -5.92 12.79 -7.31
C ASN A 26 -7.26 13.51 -7.50
N THR A 27 -7.94 13.81 -6.40
CA THR A 27 -9.22 14.51 -6.40
C THR A 27 -9.09 16.02 -6.24
N GLY A 28 -7.87 16.52 -6.14
CA GLY A 28 -7.58 17.95 -6.01
C GLY A 28 -7.49 18.67 -7.35
N THR A 29 -7.09 19.93 -7.30
CA THR A 29 -6.97 20.81 -8.46
C THR A 29 -5.53 21.08 -8.88
N ALA A 30 -4.57 20.55 -8.13
CA ALA A 30 -3.13 20.65 -8.43
C ALA A 30 -2.53 19.27 -8.54
N ASP A 31 -1.32 19.17 -9.12
CA ASP A 31 -0.60 17.92 -9.22
C ASP A 31 -0.31 17.35 -7.83
N LEU A 32 -0.58 16.07 -7.67
CA LEU A 32 -0.23 15.31 -6.47
C LEU A 32 1.10 14.60 -6.69
N VAL A 33 2.08 14.88 -5.86
CA VAL A 33 3.39 14.22 -5.92
C VAL A 33 3.52 13.29 -4.72
N ILE A 34 3.59 12.00 -5.00
CA ILE A 34 3.79 10.95 -3.98
C ILE A 34 5.29 10.71 -3.88
N THR A 35 5.85 10.83 -2.70
CA THR A 35 7.30 10.81 -2.48
C THR A 35 7.80 9.52 -1.87
N GLU A 36 6.97 8.86 -1.07
CA GLU A 36 7.30 7.55 -0.51
C GLU A 36 6.05 6.88 0.04
N MET A 37 6.17 5.59 0.32
CA MET A 37 5.16 4.82 1.03
C MET A 37 5.83 3.99 2.10
N GLU A 38 5.07 3.62 3.13
CA GLU A 38 5.56 2.70 4.15
C GLU A 38 4.41 1.84 4.66
N THR A 39 4.75 0.67 5.17
CA THR A 39 3.77 -0.27 5.71
C THR A 39 3.97 -0.46 7.21
N SER A 40 2.90 -0.86 7.90
CA SER A 40 2.92 -1.09 9.35
C SER A 40 3.56 -2.42 9.74
N CYS A 41 3.93 -3.26 8.79
CA CYS A 41 4.41 -4.62 9.06
C CYS A 41 5.36 -5.09 7.95
N GLY A 42 6.40 -5.83 8.33
CA GLY A 42 7.29 -6.47 7.37
C GLY A 42 6.61 -7.54 6.50
N CYS A 43 5.40 -7.96 6.88
CA CYS A 43 4.57 -8.89 6.11
C CYS A 43 3.87 -8.26 4.91
N THR A 44 3.92 -6.93 4.79
CA THR A 44 3.16 -6.15 3.81
C THR A 44 4.10 -5.23 3.06
N ARG A 45 3.94 -5.17 1.76
CA ARG A 45 4.66 -4.22 0.93
C ARG A 45 3.74 -3.62 -0.13
N ALA A 46 4.11 -2.44 -0.61
CA ALA A 46 3.28 -1.68 -1.54
C ALA A 46 4.11 -1.10 -2.67
N ALA A 47 3.53 -1.06 -3.85
CA ALA A 47 4.10 -0.40 -5.03
C ALA A 47 3.01 0.38 -5.75
N LEU A 48 3.39 1.47 -6.42
CA LEU A 48 2.47 2.29 -7.17
C LEU A 48 2.71 2.13 -8.66
N VAL A 49 1.64 1.90 -9.41
CA VAL A 49 1.68 1.81 -10.88
C VAL A 49 1.00 3.04 -11.45
N VAL A 50 1.76 3.86 -12.18
CA VAL A 50 1.28 5.09 -12.81
C VAL A 50 1.54 4.98 -14.31
N ASP A 51 0.51 5.16 -15.13
CA ASP A 51 0.60 5.09 -16.59
C ASP A 51 1.28 3.79 -17.08
N GLY A 52 0.96 2.67 -16.43
CA GLY A 52 1.52 1.36 -16.76
C GLY A 52 2.95 1.13 -16.28
N ARG A 53 3.54 2.07 -15.54
CA ARG A 53 4.89 1.94 -14.99
C ARG A 53 4.84 1.64 -13.51
N SER A 54 5.42 0.50 -13.12
CA SER A 54 5.51 0.09 -11.72
C SER A 54 6.69 0.77 -11.04
N GLY A 55 6.43 1.41 -9.91
CA GLY A 55 7.48 1.92 -9.02
C GLY A 55 8.10 0.81 -8.18
N PRO A 56 9.04 1.18 -7.30
CA PRO A 56 9.66 0.21 -6.40
C PRO A 56 8.68 -0.26 -5.32
N TRP A 57 8.99 -1.39 -4.72
CA TRP A 57 8.27 -1.88 -3.56
C TRP A 57 8.75 -1.20 -2.29
N PHE A 58 7.80 -0.71 -1.49
CA PHE A 58 8.05 -0.14 -0.17
C PHE A 58 7.54 -1.11 0.89
N GLY A 59 8.36 -1.34 1.92
CA GLY A 59 7.99 -2.17 3.05
C GLY A 59 7.91 -1.36 4.34
N MET A 60 8.16 -2.02 5.47
CA MET A 60 8.22 -1.37 6.76
C MET A 60 9.55 -0.63 6.89
N ARG A 61 9.49 0.65 7.34
CA ARG A 61 10.69 1.47 7.51
C ARG A 61 11.66 0.80 8.50
N GLY A 62 12.94 0.77 8.14
CA GLY A 62 13.97 0.12 8.94
C GLY A 62 14.17 -1.35 8.64
N HIS A 63 13.40 -1.93 7.73
CA HIS A 63 13.52 -3.31 7.31
C HIS A 63 14.00 -3.40 5.85
N GLY A 64 15.19 -3.98 5.64
CA GLY A 64 15.74 -4.16 4.31
C GLY A 64 16.14 -2.86 3.62
N THR A 65 16.22 -2.93 2.29
CA THR A 65 16.59 -1.79 1.45
C THR A 65 15.39 -0.85 1.30
N TRP A 66 15.65 0.44 1.52
CA TRP A 66 14.62 1.47 1.36
C TRP A 66 14.79 2.18 0.02
N PRO A 67 13.77 2.24 -0.83
CA PRO A 67 13.84 3.00 -2.08
C PRO A 67 14.05 4.49 -1.81
N ALA A 68 15.00 5.09 -2.49
CA ALA A 68 15.31 6.51 -2.37
C ALA A 68 15.25 7.19 -3.73
N GLY A 69 14.95 8.49 -3.73
CA GLY A 69 14.93 9.28 -4.96
C GLY A 69 13.75 9.01 -5.89
N TRP A 70 12.78 8.21 -5.45
CA TRP A 70 11.57 7.94 -6.23
C TRP A 70 10.49 8.97 -5.93
N SER A 71 9.74 9.32 -6.96
CA SER A 71 8.49 10.07 -6.81
C SER A 71 7.55 9.73 -7.96
N ALA A 72 6.25 9.94 -7.73
CA ALA A 72 5.23 9.76 -8.75
C ALA A 72 4.32 10.98 -8.75
N ARG A 73 3.96 11.45 -9.94
CA ARG A 73 3.08 12.61 -10.12
C ARG A 73 1.76 12.15 -10.70
N LEU A 74 0.68 12.59 -10.06
CA LEU A 74 -0.68 12.40 -10.55
C LEU A 74 -1.28 13.78 -10.87
N ARG A 75 -1.73 13.96 -12.10
CA ARG A 75 -2.47 15.16 -12.51
C ARG A 75 -3.85 15.17 -11.87
N PRO A 76 -4.51 16.33 -11.75
CA PRO A 76 -5.90 16.38 -11.29
C PRO A 76 -6.78 15.42 -12.08
N GLY A 77 -7.53 14.58 -11.38
CA GLY A 77 -8.39 13.57 -11.96
C GLY A 77 -7.70 12.26 -12.38
N GLN A 78 -6.38 12.20 -12.33
CA GLN A 78 -5.64 11.00 -12.70
C GLN A 78 -5.72 9.94 -11.60
N GLN A 79 -5.80 8.67 -12.02
CA GLN A 79 -5.76 7.52 -11.13
C GLN A 79 -4.47 6.75 -11.31
N ALA A 80 -4.01 6.17 -10.20
CA ALA A 80 -2.93 5.18 -10.18
C ALA A 80 -3.42 3.90 -9.53
N ALA A 81 -2.70 2.81 -9.74
CA ALA A 81 -2.97 1.56 -9.06
C ALA A 81 -1.97 1.37 -7.92
N LEU A 82 -2.49 1.15 -6.73
CA LEU A 82 -1.70 0.75 -5.57
C LEU A 82 -1.75 -0.77 -5.49
N LEU A 83 -0.59 -1.41 -5.62
CA LEU A 83 -0.46 -2.84 -5.41
C LEU A 83 0.00 -3.07 -3.98
N VAL A 84 -0.74 -3.87 -3.23
CA VAL A 84 -0.38 -4.22 -1.86
C VAL A 84 -0.28 -5.74 -1.77
N GLU A 85 0.88 -6.21 -1.36
CA GLU A 85 1.15 -7.63 -1.18
C GLU A 85 1.22 -7.95 0.31
N TYR A 86 0.44 -8.93 0.73
CA TYR A 86 0.45 -9.46 2.09
C TYR A 86 0.99 -10.89 2.07
N ASP A 87 2.02 -11.15 2.89
CA ASP A 87 2.60 -12.47 3.06
C ASP A 87 2.10 -13.08 4.38
N PRO A 88 1.17 -14.04 4.32
CA PRO A 88 0.64 -14.65 5.53
C PRO A 88 1.66 -15.53 6.28
N ASN A 89 2.80 -15.81 5.67
CA ASN A 89 3.84 -16.65 6.25
C ASN A 89 5.03 -15.87 6.83
N ALA A 90 4.99 -14.54 6.76
CA ALA A 90 6.13 -13.70 7.17
C ALA A 90 6.49 -13.83 8.65
N HIS A 91 5.53 -14.15 9.50
CA HIS A 91 5.71 -14.23 10.95
C HIS A 91 5.44 -15.64 11.50
N GLY A 92 5.62 -16.66 10.68
CA GLY A 92 5.35 -18.04 11.09
C GLY A 92 3.85 -18.36 11.12
N ILE A 93 3.46 -19.25 12.03
CA ILE A 93 2.06 -19.66 12.13
C ILE A 93 1.27 -18.59 12.88
N TYR A 94 0.26 -18.04 12.20
CA TYR A 94 -0.65 -17.06 12.80
C TYR A 94 -2.08 -17.34 12.36
N ARG A 95 -3.01 -17.22 13.29
CA ARG A 95 -4.46 -17.31 13.05
C ARG A 95 -5.11 -16.14 13.74
N GLY A 96 -6.06 -15.48 13.08
CA GLY A 96 -6.80 -14.40 13.68
C GLY A 96 -6.92 -13.18 12.77
N PRO A 97 -7.31 -12.04 13.35
CA PRO A 97 -7.57 -10.83 12.56
C PRO A 97 -6.32 -10.28 11.89
N ILE A 98 -6.51 -9.75 10.69
CA ILE A 98 -5.49 -9.01 9.94
C ILE A 98 -5.87 -7.54 10.00
N ASP A 99 -4.92 -6.69 10.40
CA ASP A 99 -5.05 -5.24 10.39
C ASP A 99 -3.70 -4.64 10.05
N ARG A 100 -3.55 -4.20 8.80
CA ARG A 100 -2.31 -3.65 8.28
C ARG A 100 -2.59 -2.34 7.58
N ALA A 101 -1.63 -1.42 7.63
CA ALA A 101 -1.75 -0.10 7.03
C ALA A 101 -0.63 0.17 6.05
N VAL A 102 -0.95 0.90 4.99
CA VAL A 102 0.00 1.51 4.06
C VAL A 102 -0.15 3.01 4.20
N LEU A 103 0.93 3.70 4.54
CA LEU A 103 0.99 5.16 4.58
C LEU A 103 1.57 5.66 3.27
N ILE A 104 0.87 6.59 2.64
CA ILE A 104 1.28 7.23 1.39
C ILE A 104 1.64 8.68 1.72
N HIS A 105 2.91 9.04 1.54
CA HIS A 105 3.40 10.40 1.78
C HIS A 105 3.35 11.21 0.49
N SER A 106 2.82 12.42 0.56
CA SER A 106 2.65 13.27 -0.60
C SER A 106 2.78 14.75 -0.26
N ASN A 107 2.70 15.59 -1.29
CA ASN A 107 2.69 17.04 -1.16
C ASN A 107 1.28 17.62 -0.92
N ASP A 108 0.26 16.80 -0.69
CA ASP A 108 -1.09 17.27 -0.40
C ASP A 108 -1.10 18.01 0.94
N PRO A 109 -1.41 19.34 0.95
CA PRO A 109 -1.38 20.11 2.19
C PRO A 109 -2.49 19.74 3.17
N ARG A 110 -3.58 19.13 2.68
CA ARG A 110 -4.70 18.70 3.52
C ARG A 110 -4.48 17.33 4.10
N GLN A 111 -3.73 16.47 3.39
CA GLN A 111 -3.54 15.10 3.76
C GLN A 111 -2.14 14.63 3.31
N PRO A 112 -1.06 15.15 3.97
CA PRO A 112 0.31 14.80 3.58
C PRO A 112 0.63 13.32 3.82
N HIS A 113 -0.15 12.66 4.68
CA HIS A 113 -0.03 11.22 4.96
C HIS A 113 -1.42 10.60 4.82
N ALA A 114 -1.65 9.90 3.73
CA ALA A 114 -2.89 9.15 3.54
C ALA A 114 -2.69 7.69 3.98
N GLU A 115 -3.70 7.12 4.61
CA GLU A 115 -3.65 5.74 5.07
C GLU A 115 -4.59 4.86 4.24
N VAL A 116 -4.08 3.73 3.78
CA VAL A 116 -4.87 2.63 3.24
C VAL A 116 -4.79 1.48 4.22
N ARG A 117 -5.93 0.96 4.65
CA ARG A 117 -6.00 -0.09 5.66
C ARG A 117 -6.49 -1.39 5.04
N LEU A 118 -5.79 -2.47 5.36
CA LEU A 118 -6.18 -3.83 4.96
C LEU A 118 -6.64 -4.58 6.20
N THR A 119 -7.84 -5.14 6.13
CA THR A 119 -8.44 -5.93 7.21
C THR A 119 -8.81 -7.31 6.69
N GLY A 120 -9.01 -8.26 7.59
CA GLY A 120 -9.41 -9.61 7.23
C GLY A 120 -9.15 -10.57 8.37
N ALA A 121 -9.17 -11.87 8.04
CA ALA A 121 -8.87 -12.93 8.99
C ALA A 121 -7.96 -13.95 8.35
N GLN A 122 -6.89 -14.31 9.05
CA GLN A 122 -5.97 -15.35 8.59
C GLN A 122 -6.41 -16.69 9.14
N VAL A 123 -6.49 -17.64 8.22
CA VAL A 123 -6.91 -19.04 8.50
C VAL A 123 -5.84 -19.98 7.96
N PRO A 124 -5.89 -21.28 8.32
CA PRO A 124 -4.94 -22.28 7.83
C PRO A 124 -4.82 -22.35 6.32
#